data_22d3fbd92f2f511f6b29c966c18ac2dc
#
_entry.id   22d3fbd92f2f511f6b29c966c18ac2dc
#
_cell.length_a   1.000
_cell.length_b   1.000
_cell.length_c   1.000
_cell.angle_alpha   90.00
_cell.angle_beta   90.00
_cell.angle_gamma   90.00
#
_symmetry.space_group_name_H-M   'P 1'
#
loop_
_entity.id
_entity.type
_entity.pdbx_description
1 polymer ?
#
loop_
_entity_poly.entity_id
_entity_poly.type
_entity_poly.pdbx_seq_one_letter_code
_entity_poly.pdbx_strand_id
1 'polypeptide(L)'
;VTLSRADASRQLEGAGLRAKRALGQNFVVDANTVRKIARLANVDNHRHVLEIGAGLGSLTLALAETGALVTAVEVDDQLLPLLRENVDPIENITVVHADAMKLNWSTLLEGGDDWALVANLPYNVATPLVADVLDFVPQVQRMLVMVQKEVGERFCASPSTEAYGALSVKVAFHATARIAGIVPPTVFLPRPNVDSALVEIVRHKEPIDAQINQKELFSLVRMGFAKRRKMLRGSLAGRVSPEQFEEAEIAPTARAEELSVYDWMRLARIVNGAGQ
;
A
#
# COMPACT_ATOMS: atom_id res chain seq x y z
N VAL A 1 -10.85 5.44 -23.04
CA VAL A 1 -9.76 5.07 -23.97
C VAL A 1 -8.45 5.10 -23.21
N THR A 2 -7.82 3.94 -23.00
CA THR A 2 -6.53 3.81 -22.29
C THR A 2 -5.36 4.07 -23.25
N LEU A 3 -4.27 4.63 -22.72
CA LEU A 3 -3.07 4.93 -23.53
C LEU A 3 -2.34 3.66 -23.96
N SER A 4 -1.97 3.57 -25.24
CA SER A 4 -1.08 2.53 -25.72
C SER A 4 0.40 2.89 -25.47
N ARG A 5 1.32 1.91 -25.63
CA ARG A 5 2.76 2.16 -25.56
C ARG A 5 3.21 3.25 -26.56
N ALA A 6 2.65 3.23 -27.77
CA ALA A 6 2.98 4.20 -28.80
C ALA A 6 2.52 5.62 -28.43
N ASP A 7 1.33 5.74 -27.80
CA ASP A 7 0.81 7.03 -27.33
C ASP A 7 1.66 7.57 -26.18
N ALA A 8 1.97 6.75 -25.19
CA ALA A 8 2.82 7.13 -24.06
C ALA A 8 4.23 7.58 -24.53
N SER A 9 4.87 6.82 -25.44
CA SER A 9 6.17 7.20 -25.99
C SER A 9 6.09 8.52 -26.75
N ARG A 10 5.09 8.69 -27.60
CA ARG A 10 4.89 9.92 -28.41
C ARG A 10 4.69 11.14 -27.51
N GLN A 11 3.87 11.03 -26.47
CA GLN A 11 3.63 12.13 -25.52
C GLN A 11 4.91 12.52 -24.77
N LEU A 12 5.64 11.55 -24.24
CA LEU A 12 6.89 11.80 -23.52
C LEU A 12 7.96 12.42 -24.45
N GLU A 13 8.15 11.85 -25.63
CA GLU A 13 9.11 12.36 -26.62
C GLU A 13 8.74 13.78 -27.12
N GLY A 14 7.46 14.01 -27.42
CA GLY A 14 6.94 15.30 -27.83
C GLY A 14 7.14 16.40 -26.79
N ALA A 15 7.07 16.05 -25.52
CA ALA A 15 7.34 16.94 -24.38
C ALA A 15 8.84 17.01 -24.00
N GLY A 16 9.72 16.24 -24.64
CA GLY A 16 11.14 16.17 -24.29
C GLY A 16 11.38 15.49 -22.93
N LEU A 17 10.43 14.69 -22.45
CA LEU A 17 10.47 14.06 -21.13
C LEU A 17 10.97 12.61 -21.18
N ARG A 18 11.54 12.18 -20.08
CA ARG A 18 11.91 10.78 -19.83
C ARG A 18 11.47 10.38 -18.43
N ALA A 19 11.11 9.11 -18.26
CA ALA A 19 10.78 8.57 -16.96
C ALA A 19 11.92 8.81 -15.95
N LYS A 20 11.56 9.38 -14.78
CA LYS A 20 12.50 9.73 -13.72
C LYS A 20 12.68 8.54 -12.78
N ARG A 21 13.87 7.93 -12.77
CA ARG A 21 14.21 6.82 -11.86
C ARG A 21 14.08 7.23 -10.38
N ALA A 22 14.43 8.46 -10.05
CA ALA A 22 14.32 8.98 -8.68
C ALA A 22 12.88 8.99 -8.15
N LEU A 23 11.89 9.14 -9.04
CA LEU A 23 10.47 9.06 -8.73
C LEU A 23 9.89 7.65 -8.91
N GLY A 24 10.71 6.66 -9.27
CA GLY A 24 10.26 5.29 -9.48
C GLY A 24 9.27 5.12 -10.64
N GLN A 25 9.28 6.02 -11.62
CA GLN A 25 8.31 6.05 -12.71
C GLN A 25 8.43 4.82 -13.61
N ASN A 26 7.36 4.04 -13.69
CA ASN A 26 7.15 2.92 -14.59
C ASN A 26 5.69 2.96 -15.04
N PHE A 27 5.43 3.55 -16.21
CA PHE A 27 4.07 3.74 -16.73
C PHE A 27 3.51 2.42 -17.25
N VAL A 28 2.28 2.08 -16.86
CA VAL A 28 1.57 0.93 -17.44
C VAL A 28 1.05 1.34 -18.83
N VAL A 29 1.53 0.66 -19.87
CA VAL A 29 1.24 0.96 -21.27
C VAL A 29 0.53 -0.20 -21.99
N ASP A 30 -0.09 -1.09 -21.22
CA ASP A 30 -0.91 -2.18 -21.70
C ASP A 30 -2.36 -1.98 -21.28
N ALA A 31 -3.22 -1.74 -22.27
CA ALA A 31 -4.64 -1.46 -22.05
C ALA A 31 -5.39 -2.58 -21.34
N ASN A 32 -5.01 -3.85 -21.56
CA ASN A 32 -5.65 -4.99 -20.93
C ASN A 32 -5.29 -5.05 -19.45
N THR A 33 -4.05 -4.72 -19.11
CA THR A 33 -3.57 -4.66 -17.73
C THR A 33 -4.32 -3.58 -16.94
N VAL A 34 -4.41 -2.35 -17.44
CA VAL A 34 -5.10 -1.25 -16.71
C VAL A 34 -6.60 -1.55 -16.55
N ARG A 35 -7.28 -2.09 -17.58
CA ARG A 35 -8.68 -2.53 -17.48
C ARG A 35 -8.86 -3.71 -16.50
N LYS A 36 -7.87 -4.63 -16.43
CA LYS A 36 -7.86 -5.69 -15.42
C LYS A 36 -7.78 -5.10 -14.01
N ILE A 37 -6.91 -4.11 -13.79
CA ILE A 37 -6.77 -3.43 -12.50
C ILE A 37 -8.10 -2.76 -12.13
N ALA A 38 -8.70 -1.96 -13.03
CA ALA A 38 -9.97 -1.29 -12.78
C ALA A 38 -11.10 -2.29 -12.42
N ARG A 39 -11.19 -3.43 -13.12
CA ARG A 39 -12.16 -4.49 -12.78
C ARG A 39 -11.90 -5.12 -11.41
N LEU A 40 -10.63 -5.40 -11.08
CA LEU A 40 -10.26 -5.99 -9.78
C LEU A 40 -10.46 -5.01 -8.62
N ALA A 41 -10.35 -3.71 -8.88
CA ALA A 41 -10.66 -2.68 -7.89
C ALA A 41 -12.10 -2.77 -7.41
N ASN A 42 -13.01 -3.28 -8.25
CA ASN A 42 -14.43 -3.47 -7.95
C ASN A 42 -15.05 -2.17 -7.42
N VAL A 43 -14.87 -1.11 -8.18
CA VAL A 43 -15.40 0.24 -7.92
C VAL A 43 -16.47 0.58 -8.96
N ASP A 44 -17.42 1.42 -8.58
CA ASP A 44 -18.56 1.84 -9.38
C ASP A 44 -18.83 3.35 -9.22
N ASN A 45 -19.93 3.84 -9.79
CA ASN A 45 -20.33 5.25 -9.78
C ASN A 45 -20.70 5.81 -8.39
N HIS A 46 -20.73 5.01 -7.36
CA HIS A 46 -20.98 5.44 -5.98
C HIS A 46 -19.71 5.53 -5.14
N ARG A 47 -18.56 5.14 -5.71
CA ARG A 47 -17.32 5.06 -4.97
C ARG A 47 -16.34 6.16 -5.32
N HIS A 48 -15.74 6.74 -4.30
CA HIS A 48 -14.57 7.60 -4.44
C HIS A 48 -13.31 6.76 -4.58
N VAL A 49 -12.53 7.06 -5.61
CA VAL A 49 -11.25 6.38 -5.88
C VAL A 49 -10.12 7.38 -5.79
N LEU A 50 -9.14 7.06 -4.99
CA LEU A 50 -7.88 7.78 -4.93
C LEU A 50 -6.82 7.01 -5.72
N GLU A 51 -6.27 7.63 -6.74
CA GLU A 51 -5.10 7.12 -7.46
C GLU A 51 -3.86 7.91 -7.07
N ILE A 52 -2.80 7.22 -6.64
CA ILE A 52 -1.52 7.82 -6.30
C ILE A 52 -0.50 7.48 -7.38
N GLY A 53 0.13 8.53 -7.95
CA GLY A 53 1.09 8.40 -9.04
C GLY A 53 0.39 8.16 -10.38
N ALA A 54 -0.51 9.08 -10.75
CA ALA A 54 -1.34 8.96 -11.96
C ALA A 54 -0.51 8.93 -13.27
N GLY A 55 0.68 9.53 -13.27
CA GLY A 55 1.59 9.53 -14.40
C GLY A 55 0.98 10.18 -15.64
N LEU A 56 0.80 9.39 -16.70
CA LEU A 56 0.14 9.85 -17.93
C LEU A 56 -1.39 9.63 -17.92
N GLY A 57 -1.96 9.06 -16.84
CA GLY A 57 -3.40 8.88 -16.71
C GLY A 57 -3.96 7.55 -17.27
N SER A 58 -3.11 6.59 -17.65
CA SER A 58 -3.61 5.31 -18.22
C SER A 58 -4.56 4.57 -17.28
N LEU A 59 -4.21 4.47 -15.98
CA LEU A 59 -5.05 3.82 -14.99
C LEU A 59 -6.22 4.73 -14.59
N THR A 60 -5.99 6.05 -14.47
CA THR A 60 -7.02 7.07 -14.21
C THR A 60 -8.20 6.93 -15.18
N LEU A 61 -7.90 6.86 -16.49
CA LEU A 61 -8.90 6.67 -17.55
C LEU A 61 -9.70 5.38 -17.38
N ALA A 62 -9.02 4.26 -17.07
CA ALA A 62 -9.69 2.98 -16.88
C ALA A 62 -10.56 2.94 -15.62
N LEU A 63 -10.16 3.65 -14.57
CA LEU A 63 -10.97 3.81 -13.35
C LEU A 63 -12.20 4.69 -13.62
N ALA A 64 -12.04 5.79 -14.34
CA ALA A 64 -13.15 6.68 -14.70
C ALA A 64 -14.20 5.97 -15.59
N GLU A 65 -13.78 5.04 -16.47
CA GLU A 65 -14.70 4.20 -17.26
C GLU A 65 -15.66 3.33 -16.41
N THR A 66 -15.34 3.07 -15.13
CA THR A 66 -16.26 2.37 -14.21
C THR A 66 -17.38 3.26 -13.68
N GLY A 67 -17.30 4.57 -13.91
CA GLY A 67 -18.21 5.58 -13.36
C GLY A 67 -17.77 6.13 -11.99
N ALA A 68 -16.72 5.58 -11.38
CA ALA A 68 -16.21 6.04 -10.09
C ALA A 68 -15.72 7.50 -10.15
N LEU A 69 -15.80 8.21 -9.01
CA LEU A 69 -15.23 9.54 -8.86
C LEU A 69 -13.74 9.41 -8.56
N VAL A 70 -12.88 9.77 -9.51
CA VAL A 70 -11.44 9.54 -9.43
C VAL A 70 -10.71 10.82 -9.04
N THR A 71 -9.99 10.77 -7.92
CA THR A 71 -9.01 11.79 -7.53
C THR A 71 -7.62 11.27 -7.85
N ALA A 72 -7.01 11.83 -8.89
CA ALA A 72 -5.70 11.42 -9.43
C ALA A 72 -4.60 12.34 -8.90
N VAL A 73 -3.71 11.79 -8.06
CA VAL A 73 -2.60 12.53 -7.45
C VAL A 73 -1.31 12.27 -8.22
N GLU A 74 -0.63 13.33 -8.63
CA GLU A 74 0.68 13.26 -9.29
C GLU A 74 1.64 14.27 -8.66
N VAL A 75 2.89 13.85 -8.43
CA VAL A 75 3.94 14.69 -7.82
C VAL A 75 4.83 15.37 -8.86
N ASP A 76 4.94 14.79 -10.04
CA ASP A 76 5.81 15.32 -11.11
C ASP A 76 5.12 16.44 -11.87
N ASP A 77 5.56 17.68 -11.61
CA ASP A 77 5.07 18.88 -12.28
C ASP A 77 5.20 18.85 -13.82
N GLN A 78 6.20 18.13 -14.32
CA GLN A 78 6.42 17.99 -15.77
C GLN A 78 5.41 17.03 -16.42
N LEU A 79 4.86 16.08 -15.68
CA LEU A 79 3.82 15.18 -16.20
C LEU A 79 2.42 15.77 -16.16
N LEU A 80 2.16 16.75 -15.28
CA LEU A 80 0.83 17.32 -15.09
C LEU A 80 0.19 17.86 -16.38
N PRO A 81 0.89 18.57 -17.28
CA PRO A 81 0.28 19.02 -18.53
C PRO A 81 -0.20 17.85 -19.39
N LEU A 82 0.59 16.77 -19.49
CA LEU A 82 0.23 15.58 -20.27
C LEU A 82 -0.91 14.81 -19.61
N LEU A 83 -0.88 14.67 -18.28
CA LEU A 83 -1.97 14.05 -17.52
C LEU A 83 -3.28 14.80 -17.77
N ARG A 84 -3.28 16.14 -17.60
CA ARG A 84 -4.47 16.97 -17.81
C ARG A 84 -4.99 16.91 -19.25
N GLU A 85 -4.13 16.96 -20.25
CA GLU A 85 -4.52 16.78 -21.65
C GLU A 85 -5.31 15.48 -21.87
N ASN A 86 -4.90 14.40 -21.17
CA ASN A 86 -5.54 13.10 -21.30
C ASN A 86 -6.86 12.98 -20.51
N VAL A 87 -7.01 13.67 -19.38
CA VAL A 87 -8.11 13.40 -18.42
C VAL A 87 -9.07 14.56 -18.18
N ASP A 88 -8.67 15.82 -18.38
CA ASP A 88 -9.53 17.00 -18.14
C ASP A 88 -10.86 16.98 -18.91
N PRO A 89 -10.99 16.35 -20.10
CA PRO A 89 -12.30 16.23 -20.76
C PRO A 89 -13.30 15.30 -20.06
N ILE A 90 -12.90 14.61 -18.96
CA ILE A 90 -13.70 13.59 -18.29
C ILE A 90 -14.19 14.13 -16.94
N GLU A 91 -15.50 14.32 -16.80
CA GLU A 91 -16.13 15.04 -15.68
C GLU A 91 -15.92 14.38 -14.29
N ASN A 92 -15.76 13.05 -14.24
CA ASN A 92 -15.59 12.31 -12.98
C ASN A 92 -14.13 12.13 -12.57
N ILE A 93 -13.21 12.97 -13.11
CA ILE A 93 -11.79 12.96 -12.72
C ILE A 93 -11.40 14.33 -12.15
N THR A 94 -10.71 14.29 -11.00
CA THR A 94 -10.06 15.46 -10.40
C THR A 94 -8.56 15.22 -10.31
N VAL A 95 -7.75 16.12 -10.88
CA VAL A 95 -6.28 16.03 -10.82
C VAL A 95 -5.76 16.91 -9.68
N VAL A 96 -4.95 16.31 -8.82
CA VAL A 96 -4.30 16.97 -7.68
C VAL A 96 -2.78 16.89 -7.81
N HIS A 97 -2.11 18.06 -7.83
CA HIS A 97 -0.65 18.12 -7.79
C HIS A 97 -0.18 18.06 -6.33
N ALA A 98 0.32 16.92 -5.88
CA ALA A 98 0.82 16.76 -4.51
C ALA A 98 1.80 15.59 -4.37
N ASP A 99 2.64 15.66 -3.35
CA ASP A 99 3.46 14.54 -2.86
C ASP A 99 2.62 13.67 -1.92
N ALA A 100 2.41 12.40 -2.30
CA ALA A 100 1.60 11.45 -1.53
C ALA A 100 2.09 11.27 -0.08
N MET A 101 3.39 11.42 0.15
CA MET A 101 3.99 11.33 1.50
C MET A 101 3.77 12.58 2.36
N LYS A 102 3.17 13.63 1.80
CA LYS A 102 2.92 14.92 2.48
C LYS A 102 1.46 15.36 2.38
N LEU A 103 0.58 14.48 1.94
CA LEU A 103 -0.84 14.79 1.78
C LEU A 103 -1.50 15.16 3.10
N ASN A 104 -2.35 16.19 3.04
CA ASN A 104 -3.38 16.40 4.05
C ASN A 104 -4.59 15.51 3.69
N TRP A 105 -4.62 14.31 4.27
CA TRP A 105 -5.64 13.32 3.99
C TRP A 105 -7.06 13.80 4.29
N SER A 106 -7.24 14.57 5.37
CA SER A 106 -8.58 15.06 5.76
C SER A 106 -9.18 15.99 4.73
N THR A 107 -8.35 16.84 4.11
CA THR A 107 -8.79 17.73 3.04
C THR A 107 -8.99 17.00 1.72
N LEU A 108 -8.11 16.00 1.43
CA LEU A 108 -8.17 15.27 0.16
C LEU A 108 -9.39 14.34 0.10
N LEU A 109 -9.76 13.73 1.22
CA LEU A 109 -10.82 12.72 1.31
C LEU A 109 -12.15 13.31 1.81
N GLU A 110 -12.40 14.59 1.55
CA GLU A 110 -13.71 15.19 1.81
C GLU A 110 -14.80 14.48 0.99
N GLY A 111 -15.94 14.19 1.62
CA GLY A 111 -17.10 13.64 0.93
C GLY A 111 -17.44 12.18 1.21
N GLY A 112 -16.72 11.49 2.10
CA GLY A 112 -17.11 10.13 2.50
C GLY A 112 -16.08 9.33 3.26
N ASP A 113 -16.56 8.21 3.85
CA ASP A 113 -15.77 7.30 4.66
C ASP A 113 -15.49 5.96 3.95
N ASP A 114 -15.80 5.85 2.64
CA ASP A 114 -15.62 4.62 1.86
C ASP A 114 -14.81 4.90 0.57
N TRP A 115 -13.54 5.23 0.76
CA TRP A 115 -12.60 5.43 -0.33
C TRP A 115 -11.90 4.14 -0.71
N ALA A 116 -11.67 3.96 -2.01
CA ALA A 116 -10.76 2.94 -2.53
C ALA A 116 -9.46 3.60 -3.01
N LEU A 117 -8.30 3.12 -2.56
CA LEU A 117 -7.01 3.50 -3.11
C LEU A 117 -6.62 2.49 -4.19
N VAL A 118 -6.49 2.96 -5.43
CA VAL A 118 -6.08 2.11 -6.55
C VAL A 118 -4.87 2.75 -7.21
N ALA A 119 -3.73 2.07 -7.21
CA ALA A 119 -2.48 2.72 -7.64
C ALA A 119 -1.45 1.75 -8.20
N ASN A 120 -0.71 2.22 -9.21
CA ASN A 120 0.59 1.67 -9.57
C ASN A 120 1.68 2.41 -8.78
N LEU A 121 1.97 1.94 -7.57
CA LEU A 121 2.84 2.67 -6.64
C LEU A 121 4.31 2.64 -7.07
N PRO A 122 5.00 3.79 -7.02
CA PRO A 122 6.45 3.81 -7.14
C PRO A 122 7.09 2.92 -6.07
N TYR A 123 8.05 2.10 -6.45
CA TYR A 123 8.59 1.04 -5.59
C TYR A 123 9.24 1.55 -4.29
N ASN A 124 9.78 2.77 -4.33
CA ASN A 124 10.43 3.39 -3.16
C ASN A 124 9.44 3.95 -2.13
N VAL A 125 8.19 4.22 -2.50
CA VAL A 125 7.19 4.80 -1.59
C VAL A 125 6.07 3.82 -1.24
N ALA A 126 5.94 2.70 -1.94
CA ALA A 126 4.83 1.76 -1.77
C ALA A 126 4.68 1.28 -0.32
N THR A 127 5.76 0.82 0.31
CA THR A 127 5.74 0.31 1.68
C THR A 127 5.37 1.37 2.72
N PRO A 128 6.05 2.54 2.80
CA PRO A 128 5.68 3.58 3.76
C PRO A 128 4.28 4.13 3.50
N LEU A 129 3.88 4.35 2.25
CA LEU A 129 2.56 4.87 1.93
C LEU A 129 1.43 3.94 2.40
N VAL A 130 1.51 2.64 2.09
CA VAL A 130 0.50 1.67 2.54
C VAL A 130 0.45 1.58 4.06
N ALA A 131 1.62 1.63 4.73
CA ALA A 131 1.69 1.62 6.19
C ALA A 131 1.03 2.87 6.80
N ASP A 132 1.28 4.06 6.24
CA ASP A 132 0.71 5.33 6.71
C ASP A 132 -0.81 5.37 6.45
N VAL A 133 -1.27 4.89 5.29
CA VAL A 133 -2.71 4.80 5.00
C VAL A 133 -3.40 3.87 6.00
N LEU A 134 -2.81 2.73 6.33
CA LEU A 134 -3.36 1.81 7.33
C LEU A 134 -3.43 2.44 8.73
N ASP A 135 -2.40 3.19 9.13
CA ASP A 135 -2.32 3.80 10.46
C ASP A 135 -3.22 5.04 10.60
N PHE A 136 -3.29 5.90 9.57
CA PHE A 136 -3.78 7.27 9.73
C PHE A 136 -4.96 7.64 8.84
N VAL A 137 -5.37 6.78 7.89
CA VAL A 137 -6.40 7.11 6.91
C VAL A 137 -7.54 6.09 6.94
N PRO A 138 -8.35 6.10 8.01
CA PRO A 138 -9.43 5.13 8.15
C PRO A 138 -10.51 5.22 7.08
N GLN A 139 -10.63 6.34 6.38
CA GLN A 139 -11.57 6.54 5.25
C GLN A 139 -11.24 5.61 4.07
N VAL A 140 -9.98 5.21 3.90
CA VAL A 140 -9.60 4.24 2.87
C VAL A 140 -9.90 2.82 3.38
N GLN A 141 -11.00 2.27 2.89
CA GLN A 141 -11.50 0.95 3.29
C GLN A 141 -10.91 -0.19 2.48
N ARG A 142 -10.50 0.10 1.25
CA ARG A 142 -9.94 -0.89 0.34
C ARG A 142 -8.77 -0.30 -0.45
N MET A 143 -7.75 -1.11 -0.66
CA MET A 143 -6.63 -0.77 -1.55
C MET A 143 -6.44 -1.88 -2.57
N LEU A 144 -6.20 -1.50 -3.82
CA LEU A 144 -5.65 -2.38 -4.85
C LEU A 144 -4.39 -1.71 -5.38
N VAL A 145 -3.26 -2.17 -4.88
CA VAL A 145 -1.96 -1.56 -5.21
C VAL A 145 -1.10 -2.51 -6.03
N MET A 146 -0.45 -1.96 -7.04
CA MET A 146 0.57 -2.66 -7.80
C MET A 146 1.94 -2.26 -7.26
N VAL A 147 2.70 -3.26 -6.82
CA VAL A 147 4.00 -3.12 -6.16
C VAL A 147 4.98 -4.17 -6.70
N GLN A 148 6.26 -4.06 -6.37
CA GLN A 148 7.20 -5.17 -6.64
C GLN A 148 6.69 -6.47 -6.02
N LYS A 149 6.85 -7.60 -6.71
CA LYS A 149 6.37 -8.91 -6.26
C LYS A 149 6.81 -9.23 -4.84
N GLU A 150 8.08 -9.02 -4.51
CA GLU A 150 8.61 -9.23 -3.15
C GLU A 150 7.90 -8.38 -2.08
N VAL A 151 7.57 -7.13 -2.40
CA VAL A 151 6.81 -6.25 -1.48
C VAL A 151 5.38 -6.76 -1.32
N GLY A 152 4.75 -7.21 -2.40
CA GLY A 152 3.43 -7.83 -2.37
C GLY A 152 3.40 -9.09 -1.52
N GLU A 153 4.42 -9.94 -1.65
CA GLU A 153 4.57 -11.13 -0.82
C GLU A 153 4.70 -10.79 0.66
N ARG A 154 5.42 -9.71 1.01
CA ARG A 154 5.51 -9.23 2.41
C ARG A 154 4.18 -8.71 2.96
N PHE A 155 3.37 -8.02 2.15
CA PHE A 155 2.03 -7.59 2.59
C PHE A 155 1.12 -8.77 2.93
N CYS A 156 1.23 -9.87 2.20
CA CYS A 156 0.35 -11.04 2.28
C CYS A 156 0.92 -12.19 3.11
N ALA A 157 2.13 -12.05 3.64
CA ALA A 157 2.84 -13.14 4.30
C ALA A 157 2.16 -13.57 5.62
N SER A 158 2.16 -14.87 5.86
CA SER A 158 1.72 -15.51 7.12
C SER A 158 2.92 -15.82 8.03
N PRO A 159 2.70 -15.95 9.35
CA PRO A 159 3.75 -16.37 10.27
C PRO A 159 4.52 -17.60 9.79
N SER A 160 5.80 -17.66 10.11
CA SER A 160 6.74 -18.74 9.76
C SER A 160 7.03 -18.88 8.25
N THR A 161 6.66 -17.88 7.44
CA THR A 161 7.08 -17.80 6.03
C THR A 161 8.27 -16.86 5.85
N GLU A 162 9.04 -17.06 4.78
CA GLU A 162 10.26 -16.27 4.50
C GLU A 162 9.98 -14.77 4.36
N ALA A 163 8.87 -14.41 3.71
CA ALA A 163 8.50 -13.02 3.47
C ALA A 163 7.90 -12.32 4.71
N TYR A 164 7.55 -13.06 5.77
CA TYR A 164 6.91 -12.51 6.95
C TYR A 164 7.79 -11.54 7.73
N GLY A 165 7.22 -10.40 8.12
CA GLY A 165 7.96 -9.33 8.80
C GLY A 165 7.04 -8.35 9.51
N ALA A 166 7.63 -7.30 10.07
CA ALA A 166 6.87 -6.25 10.77
C ALA A 166 5.75 -5.63 9.94
N LEU A 167 5.95 -5.52 8.62
CA LEU A 167 4.95 -5.04 7.69
C LEU A 167 3.75 -5.99 7.58
N SER A 168 4.01 -7.30 7.55
CA SER A 168 2.96 -8.33 7.51
C SER A 168 2.09 -8.29 8.78
N VAL A 169 2.71 -8.10 9.95
CA VAL A 169 1.99 -7.92 11.23
C VAL A 169 1.13 -6.66 11.19
N LYS A 170 1.67 -5.54 10.65
CA LYS A 170 0.91 -4.29 10.53
C LYS A 170 -0.30 -4.47 9.62
N VAL A 171 -0.12 -5.06 8.44
CA VAL A 171 -1.23 -5.33 7.52
C VAL A 171 -2.27 -6.22 8.20
N ALA A 172 -1.85 -7.33 8.82
CA ALA A 172 -2.76 -8.26 9.49
C ALA A 172 -3.53 -7.62 10.67
N PHE A 173 -2.95 -6.59 11.32
CA PHE A 173 -3.62 -5.83 12.38
C PHE A 173 -4.78 -4.97 11.86
N HIS A 174 -4.61 -4.34 10.69
CA HIS A 174 -5.59 -3.40 10.15
C HIS A 174 -6.53 -4.01 9.10
N ALA A 175 -6.09 -5.08 8.41
CA ALA A 175 -6.71 -5.53 7.17
C ALA A 175 -6.43 -7.02 6.89
N THR A 176 -7.15 -7.55 5.91
CA THR A 176 -6.76 -8.76 5.18
C THR A 176 -6.06 -8.37 3.88
N ALA A 177 -5.06 -9.15 3.46
CA ALA A 177 -4.36 -8.92 2.20
C ALA A 177 -4.22 -10.21 1.39
N ARG A 178 -4.30 -10.09 0.06
CA ARG A 178 -4.03 -11.19 -0.87
C ARG A 178 -3.40 -10.70 -2.18
N ILE A 179 -2.61 -11.54 -2.81
CA ILE A 179 -2.14 -11.30 -4.17
C ILE A 179 -3.30 -11.60 -5.13
N ALA A 180 -3.80 -10.56 -5.80
CA ALA A 180 -4.89 -10.65 -6.78
C ALA A 180 -4.38 -10.99 -8.19
N GLY A 181 -3.08 -10.83 -8.45
CA GLY A 181 -2.47 -11.18 -9.72
C GLY A 181 -1.01 -10.78 -9.82
N ILE A 182 -0.31 -11.39 -10.76
CA ILE A 182 1.07 -11.04 -11.13
C ILE A 182 1.04 -10.27 -12.45
N VAL A 183 1.92 -9.29 -12.55
CA VAL A 183 2.04 -8.39 -13.72
C VAL A 183 3.48 -8.42 -14.22
N PRO A 184 3.71 -8.88 -15.46
CA PRO A 184 5.06 -9.00 -16.00
C PRO A 184 5.66 -7.63 -16.33
N PRO A 185 7.00 -7.50 -16.35
CA PRO A 185 7.68 -6.25 -16.69
C PRO A 185 7.38 -5.70 -18.08
N THR A 186 6.93 -6.53 -19.00
CA THR A 186 6.69 -6.17 -20.41
C THR A 186 5.56 -5.16 -20.61
N VAL A 187 4.66 -5.00 -19.63
CA VAL A 187 3.54 -4.05 -19.70
C VAL A 187 3.92 -2.61 -19.33
N PHE A 188 5.17 -2.40 -18.89
CA PHE A 188 5.63 -1.10 -18.40
C PHE A 188 6.56 -0.37 -19.40
N LEU A 189 6.58 0.95 -19.25
CA LEU A 189 7.52 1.86 -19.90
C LEU A 189 8.06 2.87 -18.85
N PRO A 190 9.38 2.88 -18.53
CA PRO A 190 10.38 1.88 -18.91
C PRO A 190 10.09 0.51 -18.29
N ARG A 191 10.71 -0.52 -18.82
CA ARG A 191 10.56 -1.89 -18.31
C ARG A 191 11.33 -2.05 -17.00
N PRO A 192 10.70 -2.44 -15.87
CA PRO A 192 11.40 -2.79 -14.64
C PRO A 192 12.12 -4.14 -14.76
N ASN A 193 13.01 -4.42 -13.81
CA ASN A 193 13.79 -5.67 -13.80
C ASN A 193 13.08 -6.85 -13.13
N VAL A 194 11.96 -6.61 -12.45
CA VAL A 194 11.25 -7.60 -11.63
C VAL A 194 9.75 -7.59 -11.95
N ASP A 195 9.09 -8.70 -11.67
CA ASP A 195 7.64 -8.77 -11.73
C ASP A 195 7.01 -7.85 -10.68
N SER A 196 5.80 -7.38 -10.98
CA SER A 196 4.92 -6.70 -10.03
C SER A 196 3.81 -7.62 -9.56
N ALA A 197 3.28 -7.36 -8.38
CA ALA A 197 2.09 -8.00 -7.85
C ALA A 197 0.98 -6.96 -7.67
N LEU A 198 -0.23 -7.33 -8.05
CA LEU A 198 -1.44 -6.64 -7.63
C LEU A 198 -1.83 -7.19 -6.27
N VAL A 199 -1.84 -6.34 -5.26
CA VAL A 199 -2.20 -6.69 -3.90
C VAL A 199 -3.51 -6.01 -3.55
N GLU A 200 -4.50 -6.80 -3.19
CA GLU A 200 -5.74 -6.32 -2.60
C GLU A 200 -5.59 -6.33 -1.08
N ILE A 201 -5.89 -5.20 -0.45
CA ILE A 201 -5.89 -5.02 1.00
C ILE A 201 -7.28 -4.48 1.36
N VAL A 202 -8.00 -5.20 2.22
CA VAL A 202 -9.34 -4.84 2.67
C VAL A 202 -9.33 -4.65 4.17
N ARG A 203 -9.64 -3.45 4.64
CA ARG A 203 -9.67 -3.11 6.05
C ARG A 203 -10.67 -3.97 6.79
N HIS A 204 -10.36 -4.36 8.03
CA HIS A 204 -11.32 -5.04 8.90
C HIS A 204 -12.51 -4.12 9.15
N LYS A 205 -13.73 -4.68 9.12
CA LYS A 205 -14.96 -3.92 9.41
C LYS A 205 -14.94 -3.35 10.83
N GLU A 206 -14.45 -4.16 11.77
CA GLU A 206 -14.22 -3.78 13.16
C GLU A 206 -12.74 -3.94 13.48
N PRO A 207 -12.14 -3.02 14.24
CA PRO A 207 -10.79 -3.19 14.74
C PRO A 207 -10.66 -4.53 15.48
N ILE A 208 -9.61 -5.31 15.21
CA ILE A 208 -9.39 -6.58 15.92
C ILE A 208 -9.13 -6.37 17.41
N ASP A 209 -8.72 -5.17 17.80
CA ASP A 209 -8.65 -4.70 19.17
C ASP A 209 -8.68 -3.15 19.21
N ALA A 210 -9.82 -2.60 19.59
CA ALA A 210 -9.98 -1.14 19.69
C ALA A 210 -9.28 -0.52 20.92
N GLN A 211 -8.90 -1.33 21.91
CA GLN A 211 -8.32 -0.85 23.17
C GLN A 211 -6.80 -0.97 23.22
N ILE A 212 -6.18 -1.67 22.26
CA ILE A 212 -4.75 -1.88 22.27
C ILE A 212 -3.98 -0.57 22.01
N ASN A 213 -2.91 -0.35 22.74
CA ASN A 213 -1.97 0.70 22.44
C ASN A 213 -1.15 0.33 21.20
N GLN A 214 -1.58 0.79 20.02
CA GLN A 214 -0.94 0.49 18.74
C GLN A 214 0.52 0.95 18.69
N LYS A 215 0.85 2.09 19.30
CA LYS A 215 2.23 2.61 19.35
C LYS A 215 3.15 1.63 20.07
N GLU A 216 2.69 1.07 21.18
CA GLU A 216 3.43 0.08 21.92
C GLU A 216 3.53 -1.26 21.17
N LEU A 217 2.41 -1.75 20.64
CA LEU A 217 2.38 -2.96 19.81
C LEU A 217 3.42 -2.88 18.70
N PHE A 218 3.38 -1.83 17.87
CA PHE A 218 4.31 -1.71 16.75
C PHE A 218 5.74 -1.36 17.17
N SER A 219 5.95 -0.83 18.38
CA SER A 219 7.28 -0.70 18.97
C SER A 219 7.89 -2.07 19.25
N LEU A 220 7.15 -2.96 19.93
CA LEU A 220 7.58 -4.34 20.22
C LEU A 220 7.83 -5.12 18.92
N VAL A 221 6.92 -5.03 17.96
CA VAL A 221 7.06 -5.69 16.65
C VAL A 221 8.35 -5.23 15.96
N ARG A 222 8.61 -3.92 15.86
CA ARG A 222 9.84 -3.39 15.24
C ARG A 222 11.09 -3.88 15.97
N MET A 223 11.10 -3.89 17.30
CA MET A 223 12.22 -4.39 18.09
C MET A 223 12.46 -5.88 17.85
N GLY A 224 11.41 -6.68 17.81
CA GLY A 224 11.48 -8.12 17.53
C GLY A 224 12.12 -8.40 16.16
N PHE A 225 11.67 -7.71 15.12
CA PHE A 225 12.16 -7.89 13.76
C PHE A 225 13.51 -7.20 13.46
N ALA A 226 13.96 -6.25 14.29
CA ALA A 226 15.26 -5.58 14.10
C ALA A 226 16.45 -6.55 14.14
N LYS A 227 16.29 -7.68 14.82
CA LYS A 227 17.31 -8.75 14.95
C LYS A 227 16.69 -10.10 14.53
N ARG A 228 16.23 -10.21 13.29
CA ARG A 228 15.45 -11.33 12.75
C ARG A 228 15.96 -12.73 13.13
N ARG A 229 17.28 -12.94 13.17
CA ARG A 229 17.90 -14.23 13.51
C ARG A 229 17.98 -14.52 15.02
N LYS A 230 17.65 -13.55 15.90
CA LYS A 230 17.70 -13.73 17.36
C LYS A 230 16.35 -14.19 17.90
N MET A 231 16.40 -14.97 18.99
CA MET A 231 15.23 -15.31 19.80
C MET A 231 14.63 -14.03 20.43
N LEU A 232 13.34 -14.03 20.69
CA LEU A 232 12.62 -12.87 21.26
C LEU A 232 13.20 -12.41 22.59
N ARG A 233 13.61 -13.32 23.48
CA ARG A 233 14.30 -12.95 24.74
C ARG A 233 15.53 -12.08 24.53
N GLY A 234 16.20 -12.20 23.39
CA GLY A 234 17.38 -11.39 23.05
C GLY A 234 17.06 -10.13 22.26
N SER A 235 16.01 -10.14 21.43
CA SER A 235 15.60 -8.97 20.65
C SER A 235 14.77 -7.99 21.48
N LEU A 236 14.01 -8.47 22.46
CA LEU A 236 13.18 -7.69 23.38
C LEU A 236 13.79 -7.54 24.79
N ALA A 237 15.08 -7.85 24.95
CA ALA A 237 15.78 -7.72 26.23
C ALA A 237 15.66 -6.30 26.80
N GLY A 238 15.33 -6.20 28.10
CA GLY A 238 15.10 -4.93 28.80
C GLY A 238 13.73 -4.29 28.52
N ARG A 239 12.90 -4.92 27.67
CA ARG A 239 11.53 -4.45 27.35
C ARG A 239 10.47 -5.44 27.78
N VAL A 240 10.78 -6.74 27.73
CA VAL A 240 9.89 -7.83 28.10
C VAL A 240 10.64 -8.75 29.06
N SER A 241 10.02 -9.02 30.23
CA SER A 241 10.57 -9.92 31.23
C SER A 241 10.27 -11.40 30.92
N PRO A 242 11.00 -12.36 31.52
CA PRO A 242 10.65 -13.78 31.38
C PRO A 242 9.22 -14.12 31.79
N GLU A 243 8.73 -13.51 32.88
CA GLU A 243 7.38 -13.70 33.41
C GLU A 243 6.32 -13.20 32.42
N GLN A 244 6.59 -12.07 31.75
CA GLN A 244 5.69 -11.52 30.71
C GLN A 244 5.63 -12.42 29.47
N PHE A 245 6.72 -13.09 29.10
CA PHE A 245 6.69 -14.10 28.04
C PHE A 245 5.83 -15.31 28.45
N GLU A 246 5.96 -15.76 29.69
CA GLU A 246 5.18 -16.88 30.23
C GLU A 246 3.69 -16.51 30.26
N GLU A 247 3.33 -15.36 30.82
CA GLU A 247 1.95 -14.85 30.85
C GLU A 247 1.36 -14.68 29.45
N ALA A 248 2.18 -14.27 28.46
CA ALA A 248 1.77 -14.15 27.08
C ALA A 248 1.69 -15.52 26.35
N GLU A 249 2.02 -16.63 27.01
CA GLU A 249 2.10 -17.97 26.40
C GLU A 249 3.04 -17.99 25.17
N ILE A 250 4.13 -17.21 25.21
CA ILE A 250 5.11 -17.13 24.14
C ILE A 250 6.43 -17.72 24.63
N ALA A 251 6.95 -18.73 23.91
CA ALA A 251 8.25 -19.29 24.22
C ALA A 251 9.34 -18.21 24.08
N PRO A 252 10.16 -17.91 25.09
CA PRO A 252 11.22 -16.92 25.01
C PRO A 252 12.27 -17.23 23.94
N THR A 253 12.30 -18.50 23.49
CA THR A 253 13.16 -19.01 22.40
C THR A 253 12.55 -18.82 21.02
N ALA A 254 11.25 -18.50 20.92
CA ALA A 254 10.60 -18.19 19.65
C ALA A 254 11.27 -17.00 18.96
N ARG A 255 11.15 -16.93 17.63
CA ARG A 255 11.60 -15.80 16.83
C ARG A 255 10.42 -14.91 16.47
N ALA A 256 10.70 -13.66 16.14
CA ALA A 256 9.67 -12.68 15.74
C ALA A 256 8.79 -13.17 14.58
N GLU A 257 9.38 -13.91 13.64
CA GLU A 257 8.70 -14.44 12.46
C GLU A 257 7.71 -15.58 12.75
N GLU A 258 7.76 -16.16 13.93
CA GLU A 258 6.87 -17.25 14.35
C GLU A 258 5.55 -16.72 14.93
N LEU A 259 5.53 -15.46 15.41
CA LEU A 259 4.39 -14.87 16.11
C LEU A 259 3.34 -14.34 15.13
N SER A 260 2.09 -14.73 15.36
CA SER A 260 0.93 -14.12 14.71
C SER A 260 0.68 -12.69 15.23
N VAL A 261 -0.18 -11.94 14.57
CA VAL A 261 -0.62 -10.61 15.05
C VAL A 261 -1.28 -10.73 16.44
N TYR A 262 -2.01 -11.82 16.71
CA TYR A 262 -2.67 -12.06 18.00
C TYR A 262 -1.67 -12.31 19.13
N ASP A 263 -0.59 -13.02 18.85
CA ASP A 263 0.50 -13.24 19.83
C ASP A 263 1.19 -11.92 20.17
N TRP A 264 1.49 -11.09 19.17
CA TRP A 264 2.03 -9.76 19.37
C TRP A 264 1.10 -8.86 20.18
N MET A 265 -0.21 -8.92 19.93
CA MET A 265 -1.21 -8.16 20.69
C MET A 265 -1.28 -8.62 22.15
N ARG A 266 -1.28 -9.94 22.39
CA ARG A 266 -1.28 -10.51 23.74
C ARG A 266 -0.06 -10.04 24.52
N LEU A 267 1.13 -10.11 23.93
CA LEU A 267 2.37 -9.60 24.52
C LEU A 267 2.31 -8.10 24.83
N ALA A 268 1.82 -7.30 23.88
CA ALA A 268 1.70 -5.85 24.05
C ALA A 268 0.75 -5.46 25.19
N ARG A 269 -0.35 -6.17 25.38
CA ARG A 269 -1.28 -5.94 26.50
C ARG A 269 -0.61 -6.18 27.86
N ILE A 270 0.12 -7.27 27.99
CA ILE A 270 0.81 -7.65 29.24
C ILE A 270 1.90 -6.62 29.56
N VAL A 271 2.69 -6.21 28.56
CA VAL A 271 3.75 -5.21 28.77
C VAL A 271 3.17 -3.86 29.20
N ASN A 272 2.01 -3.45 28.64
CA ASN A 272 1.34 -2.21 29.01
C ASN A 272 0.66 -2.28 30.37
N GLY A 273 0.05 -3.42 30.72
CA GLY A 273 -0.64 -3.62 32.01
C GLY A 273 0.30 -3.63 33.20
N ALA A 274 1.55 -4.04 33.02
CA ALA A 274 2.58 -4.01 34.07
C ALA A 274 3.16 -2.61 34.34
N GLY A 275 2.81 -1.63 33.54
CA GLY A 275 3.29 -0.22 33.63
C GLY A 275 2.29 0.74 34.29
N GLN A 276 1.14 0.26 34.75
CA GLN A 276 0.15 0.99 35.58
C GLN A 276 0.22 0.49 37.03
#